data_08c959fa3ca31db503cd98c4510eabcf
#
_entry.id   08c959fa3ca31db503cd98c4510eabcf
#
_cell.length_a   1.000
_cell.length_b   1.000
_cell.length_c   1.000
_cell.angle_alpha   90.00
_cell.angle_beta   90.00
_cell.angle_gamma   90.00
#
_symmetry.space_group_name_H-M   'P 1'
#
loop_
_entity.id
_entity.type
_entity.pdbx_description
1 polymer ?
#
loop_
_entity_poly.entity_id
_entity_poly.type
_entity_poly.pdbx_seq_one_letter_code
_entity_poly.pdbx_strand_id
1 'polypeptide(L)'
;WIDQGINHFILSVGYMKNTIIDHFGVCYKNASIEYAEEYELLGTGGGLLLAEKRLTETFLVLNGDTFIEVDLGKLYEFHLECKSDWTFSLFRTNQFERYMGMDVSPNGEILSLKSESKESSGLANGGVYLIEPSVLGSLAFKAGDKASLEDELLLNFISNGGVLYGQECKGKFIDIGVPEDYYQAIDILSN
;
A
#
# COMPACT_ATOMS: atom_id res chain seq x y z
N TRP A 1 -1.71 -11.94 5.94
CA TRP A 1 -1.66 -12.14 4.48
C TRP A 1 -1.41 -13.60 4.14
N ILE A 2 -0.47 -14.28 4.79
CA ILE A 2 -0.22 -15.71 4.58
C ILE A 2 -1.51 -16.53 4.79
N ASP A 3 -2.27 -16.23 5.83
CA ASP A 3 -3.54 -16.91 6.14
C ASP A 3 -4.64 -16.61 5.11
N GLN A 4 -4.47 -15.59 4.28
CA GLN A 4 -5.33 -15.26 3.14
C GLN A 4 -4.78 -15.78 1.79
N GLY A 5 -3.75 -16.62 1.81
CA GLY A 5 -3.23 -17.32 0.64
C GLY A 5 -2.02 -16.66 -0.03
N ILE A 6 -1.52 -15.53 0.45
CA ILE A 6 -0.27 -14.94 -0.06
C ILE A 6 0.91 -15.80 0.40
N ASN A 7 1.67 -16.29 -0.54
CA ASN A 7 2.79 -17.22 -0.29
C ASN A 7 4.13 -16.75 -0.86
N HIS A 8 4.19 -15.54 -1.43
CA HIS A 8 5.40 -14.93 -1.94
C HIS A 8 5.44 -13.45 -1.54
N PHE A 9 6.54 -13.02 -0.92
CA PHE A 9 6.75 -11.65 -0.47
C PHE A 9 8.07 -11.13 -0.99
N ILE A 10 8.07 -9.86 -1.42
CA ILE A 10 9.27 -9.09 -1.74
C ILE A 10 9.34 -7.96 -0.71
N LEU A 11 10.31 -8.03 0.20
CA LEU A 11 10.51 -6.99 1.20
C LEU A 11 11.51 -5.96 0.67
N SER A 12 11.04 -4.72 0.51
CA SER A 12 11.94 -3.57 0.25
C SER A 12 12.62 -3.19 1.56
N VAL A 13 13.94 -3.27 1.59
CA VAL A 13 14.74 -3.11 2.81
C VAL A 13 15.95 -2.23 2.56
N GLY A 14 16.16 -1.26 3.46
CA GLY A 14 17.28 -0.32 3.42
C GLY A 14 17.97 -0.22 4.77
N TYR A 15 17.57 0.75 5.59
CA TYR A 15 18.11 0.92 6.93
C TYR A 15 17.84 -0.33 7.80
N MET A 16 18.88 -0.80 8.50
CA MET A 16 18.85 -2.01 9.32
C MET A 16 18.38 -3.28 8.57
N LYS A 17 18.58 -3.35 7.26
CA LYS A 17 18.14 -4.48 6.43
C LYS A 17 18.56 -5.86 6.97
N ASN A 18 19.78 -5.97 7.52
CA ASN A 18 20.26 -7.24 8.04
C ASN A 18 19.40 -7.77 9.20
N THR A 19 18.87 -6.89 10.05
CA THR A 19 17.97 -7.29 11.14
C THR A 19 16.68 -7.91 10.59
N ILE A 20 16.15 -7.36 9.50
CA ILE A 20 14.95 -7.88 8.84
C ILE A 20 15.26 -9.19 8.11
N ILE A 21 16.37 -9.24 7.38
CA ILE A 21 16.82 -10.43 6.65
C ILE A 21 17.09 -11.60 7.62
N ASP A 22 17.81 -11.33 8.73
CA ASP A 22 18.11 -12.34 9.75
C ASP A 22 16.85 -12.87 10.45
N HIS A 23 15.82 -12.02 10.60
CA HIS A 23 14.55 -12.40 11.23
C HIS A 23 13.68 -13.28 10.31
N PHE A 24 13.50 -12.90 9.05
CA PHE A 24 12.58 -13.58 8.13
C PHE A 24 13.27 -14.66 7.29
N GLY A 25 14.57 -14.54 7.02
CA GLY A 25 15.30 -15.45 6.13
C GLY A 25 14.73 -15.45 4.71
N VAL A 26 14.81 -16.58 4.03
CA VAL A 26 14.25 -16.77 2.68
C VAL A 26 12.88 -17.45 2.68
N CYS A 27 12.39 -17.80 3.87
CA CYS A 27 11.09 -18.45 4.05
C CYS A 27 10.56 -18.15 5.45
N TYR A 28 9.33 -17.68 5.55
CA TYR A 28 8.64 -17.44 6.81
C TYR A 28 7.31 -18.18 6.81
N LYS A 29 7.10 -19.08 7.81
CA LYS A 29 6.02 -20.07 7.77
C LYS A 29 6.10 -20.88 6.44
N ASN A 30 5.05 -20.78 5.59
CA ASN A 30 4.98 -21.45 4.29
C ASN A 30 5.12 -20.46 3.10
N ALA A 31 5.56 -19.25 3.34
CA ALA A 31 5.75 -18.24 2.30
C ALA A 31 7.23 -18.03 1.98
N SER A 32 7.54 -17.86 0.69
CA SER A 32 8.86 -17.46 0.21
C SER A 32 9.08 -15.95 0.42
N ILE A 33 10.30 -15.59 0.81
CA ILE A 33 10.70 -14.20 1.03
C ILE A 33 11.86 -13.86 0.11
N GLU A 34 11.71 -12.81 -0.67
CA GLU A 34 12.76 -12.15 -1.43
C GLU A 34 13.01 -10.75 -0.90
N TYR A 35 14.14 -10.16 -1.23
CA TYR A 35 14.51 -8.82 -0.78
C TYR A 35 14.84 -7.92 -1.98
N ALA A 36 14.23 -6.73 -1.97
CA ALA A 36 14.63 -5.60 -2.81
C ALA A 36 15.50 -4.68 -1.93
N GLU A 37 16.82 -4.87 -2.03
CA GLU A 37 17.76 -4.18 -1.15
C GLU A 37 18.10 -2.80 -1.68
N GLU A 38 17.84 -1.78 -0.86
CA GLU A 38 18.25 -0.41 -1.12
C GLU A 38 19.67 -0.19 -0.58
N TYR A 39 20.57 0.30 -1.42
CA TYR A 39 21.90 0.73 -1.02
C TYR A 39 21.94 2.21 -0.59
N GLU A 40 20.98 2.98 -1.09
CA GLU A 40 20.67 4.35 -0.70
C GLU A 40 19.16 4.43 -0.44
N LEU A 41 18.73 5.37 0.39
CA LEU A 41 17.30 5.55 0.67
C LEU A 41 16.58 6.07 -0.58
N LEU A 42 15.80 5.22 -1.22
CA LEU A 42 15.07 5.54 -2.45
C LEU A 42 13.64 6.01 -2.21
N GLY A 43 13.15 5.91 -0.98
CA GLY A 43 11.76 6.20 -0.62
C GLY A 43 10.81 5.07 -0.97
N THR A 44 9.55 5.20 -0.57
CA THR A 44 8.52 4.14 -0.70
C THR A 44 8.28 3.71 -2.16
N GLY A 45 8.25 4.67 -3.08
CA GLY A 45 8.13 4.42 -4.51
C GLY A 45 9.39 3.83 -5.12
N GLY A 46 10.57 4.34 -4.76
CA GLY A 46 11.84 3.82 -5.26
C GLY A 46 12.09 2.38 -4.83
N GLY A 47 11.71 2.01 -3.61
CA GLY A 47 11.73 0.63 -3.13
C GLY A 47 10.82 -0.29 -3.94
N LEU A 48 9.62 0.17 -4.31
CA LEU A 48 8.70 -0.57 -5.18
C LEU A 48 9.31 -0.76 -6.59
N LEU A 49 9.90 0.28 -7.17
CA LEU A 49 10.53 0.21 -8.48
C LEU A 49 11.72 -0.78 -8.54
N LEU A 50 12.43 -1.00 -7.43
CA LEU A 50 13.46 -2.05 -7.36
C LEU A 50 12.88 -3.47 -7.52
N ALA A 51 11.63 -3.67 -7.15
CA ALA A 51 10.94 -4.94 -7.27
C ALA A 51 10.27 -5.15 -8.64
N GLU A 52 10.12 -4.11 -9.48
CA GLU A 52 9.32 -4.07 -10.71
C GLU A 52 9.47 -5.33 -11.57
N LYS A 53 10.70 -5.75 -11.89
CA LYS A 53 10.94 -6.89 -12.79
C LYS A 53 10.46 -8.25 -12.25
N ARG A 54 10.11 -8.32 -10.96
CA ARG A 54 9.62 -9.52 -10.28
C ARG A 54 8.10 -9.51 -10.11
N LEU A 55 7.47 -8.37 -10.37
CA LEU A 55 6.03 -8.13 -10.25
C LEU A 55 5.38 -8.36 -11.62
N THR A 56 5.01 -9.61 -11.92
CA THR A 56 4.53 -10.02 -13.24
C THR A 56 3.02 -10.27 -13.31
N GLU A 57 2.35 -10.27 -12.16
CA GLU A 57 0.90 -10.44 -12.00
C GLU A 57 0.40 -9.33 -11.09
N THR A 58 -0.93 -9.15 -10.96
CA THR A 58 -1.53 -8.25 -9.96
C THR A 58 -0.91 -8.49 -8.59
N PHE A 59 -0.42 -7.46 -7.94
CA PHE A 59 0.30 -7.57 -6.68
C PHE A 59 -0.22 -6.63 -5.60
N LEU A 60 0.03 -7.02 -4.34
CA LEU A 60 -0.21 -6.18 -3.19
C LEU A 60 1.02 -5.34 -2.86
N VAL A 61 0.80 -4.06 -2.57
CA VAL A 61 1.77 -3.20 -1.88
C VAL A 61 1.25 -2.91 -0.48
N LEU A 62 2.13 -3.02 0.49
CA LEU A 62 1.82 -2.83 1.91
C LEU A 62 2.81 -1.82 2.51
N ASN A 63 2.30 -0.82 3.20
CA ASN A 63 3.14 0.01 4.05
C ASN A 63 3.66 -0.84 5.22
N GLY A 64 4.93 -0.69 5.58
CA GLY A 64 5.57 -1.51 6.61
C GLY A 64 5.25 -1.10 8.05
N ASP A 65 4.61 0.04 8.24
CA ASP A 65 4.31 0.69 9.52
C ASP A 65 2.81 0.91 9.75
N THR A 66 1.96 0.38 8.88
CA THR A 66 0.50 0.42 9.04
C THR A 66 -0.10 -0.98 9.04
N PHE A 67 -1.16 -1.15 9.80
CA PHE A 67 -2.02 -2.33 9.73
C PHE A 67 -3.44 -1.91 9.44
N ILE A 68 -4.04 -2.54 8.46
CA ILE A 68 -5.47 -2.49 8.16
C ILE A 68 -6.00 -3.90 7.97
N GLU A 69 -7.13 -4.21 8.59
CA GLU A 69 -7.79 -5.49 8.41
C GLU A 69 -8.57 -5.47 7.08
N VAL A 70 -8.03 -6.18 6.10
CA VAL A 70 -8.56 -6.27 4.74
C VAL A 70 -8.98 -7.70 4.45
N ASP A 71 -10.19 -7.88 3.94
CA ASP A 71 -10.61 -9.11 3.26
C ASP A 71 -10.04 -9.06 1.82
N LEU A 72 -8.96 -9.79 1.60
CA LEU A 72 -8.25 -9.76 0.31
C LEU A 72 -9.15 -10.24 -0.84
N GLY A 73 -10.00 -11.25 -0.58
CA GLY A 73 -10.91 -11.75 -1.60
C GLY A 73 -11.84 -10.64 -2.10
N LYS A 74 -12.46 -9.90 -1.18
CA LYS A 74 -13.36 -8.78 -1.55
C LYS A 74 -12.62 -7.64 -2.22
N LEU A 75 -11.42 -7.29 -1.74
CA LEU A 75 -10.64 -6.23 -2.36
C LEU A 75 -10.25 -6.61 -3.79
N TYR A 76 -9.89 -7.87 -4.02
CA TYR A 76 -9.53 -8.37 -5.34
C TYR A 76 -10.75 -8.48 -6.27
N GLU A 77 -11.91 -8.96 -5.78
CA GLU A 77 -13.16 -8.94 -6.54
C GLU A 77 -13.53 -7.52 -6.98
N PHE A 78 -13.48 -6.55 -6.07
CA PHE A 78 -13.73 -5.14 -6.38
C PHE A 78 -12.75 -4.59 -7.43
N HIS A 79 -11.46 -4.90 -7.29
CA HIS A 79 -10.42 -4.51 -8.25
C HIS A 79 -10.75 -5.00 -9.67
N LEU A 80 -11.18 -6.27 -9.81
CA LEU A 80 -11.57 -6.85 -11.09
C LEU A 80 -12.88 -6.25 -11.64
N GLU A 81 -13.89 -6.04 -10.81
CA GLU A 81 -15.18 -5.46 -11.20
C GLU A 81 -15.01 -4.03 -11.74
N CYS A 82 -14.17 -3.22 -11.10
CA CYS A 82 -13.84 -1.88 -11.55
C CYS A 82 -12.88 -1.85 -12.74
N LYS A 83 -12.27 -3.00 -13.11
CA LYS A 83 -11.16 -3.06 -14.07
C LYS A 83 -10.07 -2.05 -13.73
N SER A 84 -9.74 -1.99 -12.45
CA SER A 84 -8.82 -1.01 -11.90
C SER A 84 -7.38 -1.40 -12.16
N ASP A 85 -6.55 -0.43 -12.49
CA ASP A 85 -5.10 -0.63 -12.54
C ASP A 85 -4.45 -0.39 -11.17
N TRP A 86 -5.10 0.43 -10.31
CA TRP A 86 -4.62 0.74 -8.96
C TRP A 86 -5.79 0.92 -8.00
N THR A 87 -5.92 -0.01 -7.05
CA THR A 87 -7.00 0.00 -6.04
C THR A 87 -6.44 0.18 -4.64
N PHE A 88 -7.04 1.07 -3.88
CA PHE A 88 -6.72 1.38 -2.49
C PHE A 88 -7.63 0.64 -1.52
N SER A 89 -7.08 0.16 -0.42
CA SER A 89 -7.87 -0.07 0.78
C SER A 89 -8.08 1.26 1.49
N LEU A 90 -9.31 1.55 1.88
CA LEU A 90 -9.67 2.79 2.56
C LEU A 90 -10.25 2.48 3.94
N PHE A 91 -10.01 3.33 4.91
CA PHE A 91 -10.62 3.26 6.22
C PHE A 91 -11.33 4.55 6.58
N ARG A 92 -12.32 4.45 7.45
CA ARG A 92 -13.10 5.62 7.89
C ARG A 92 -12.42 6.33 9.04
N THR A 93 -12.24 7.64 8.90
CA THR A 93 -11.63 8.50 9.92
C THR A 93 -12.24 9.89 9.93
N ASN A 94 -12.03 10.60 11.04
CA ASN A 94 -12.28 12.03 11.20
C ASN A 94 -10.98 12.83 11.42
N GLN A 95 -9.81 12.15 11.32
CA GLN A 95 -8.49 12.74 11.55
C GLN A 95 -7.78 13.08 10.23
N PHE A 96 -8.39 13.97 9.43
CA PHE A 96 -7.87 14.31 8.09
C PHE A 96 -6.56 15.11 8.11
N GLU A 97 -6.20 15.69 9.24
CA GLU A 97 -4.89 16.34 9.43
C GLU A 97 -3.74 15.31 9.49
N ARG A 98 -4.07 14.07 9.88
CA ARG A 98 -3.09 12.99 10.05
C ARG A 98 -3.02 12.05 8.84
N TYR A 99 -4.16 11.76 8.23
CA TYR A 99 -4.25 10.77 7.16
C TYR A 99 -4.68 11.41 5.85
N MET A 100 -4.15 10.89 4.74
CA MET A 100 -4.56 11.33 3.40
C MET A 100 -6.04 11.02 3.18
N GLY A 101 -6.89 12.04 3.31
CA GLY A 101 -8.31 11.96 3.03
C GLY A 101 -8.57 11.79 1.54
N MET A 102 -9.59 11.02 1.18
CA MET A 102 -9.95 10.75 -0.20
C MET A 102 -11.45 10.98 -0.42
N ASP A 103 -11.80 11.66 -1.52
CA ASP A 103 -13.16 11.72 -1.98
C ASP A 103 -13.40 10.61 -2.98
N VAL A 104 -14.45 9.83 -2.74
CA VAL A 104 -14.76 8.62 -3.49
C VAL A 104 -16.19 8.68 -4.01
N SER A 105 -16.35 8.40 -5.29
CA SER A 105 -17.66 8.31 -5.93
C SER A 105 -18.46 7.07 -5.46
N PRO A 106 -19.77 6.99 -5.70
CA PRO A 106 -20.57 5.83 -5.30
C PRO A 106 -20.12 4.50 -5.93
N ASN A 107 -19.41 4.53 -7.05
CA ASN A 107 -18.85 3.35 -7.72
C ASN A 107 -17.40 3.06 -7.30
N GLY A 108 -16.87 3.78 -6.32
CA GLY A 108 -15.53 3.55 -5.78
C GLY A 108 -14.40 4.27 -6.49
N GLU A 109 -14.65 5.07 -7.53
CA GLU A 109 -13.63 5.88 -8.18
C GLU A 109 -13.14 6.99 -7.23
N ILE A 110 -11.83 7.14 -7.08
CA ILE A 110 -11.22 8.19 -6.27
C ILE A 110 -11.20 9.48 -7.09
N LEU A 111 -11.98 10.46 -6.65
CA LEU A 111 -12.16 11.75 -7.33
C LEU A 111 -11.12 12.78 -6.93
N SER A 112 -10.61 12.67 -5.70
CA SER A 112 -9.67 13.63 -5.12
C SER A 112 -8.80 12.97 -4.07
N LEU A 113 -7.54 13.36 -4.04
CA LEU A 113 -6.56 13.04 -2.99
C LEU A 113 -6.44 14.26 -2.06
N LYS A 114 -6.15 14.02 -0.77
CA LYS A 114 -5.95 15.08 0.23
C LYS A 114 -7.19 15.97 0.42
N SER A 115 -8.38 15.35 0.46
CA SER A 115 -9.59 16.09 0.74
C SER A 115 -9.58 16.65 2.16
N GLU A 116 -9.51 17.97 2.27
CA GLU A 116 -9.61 18.72 3.54
C GLU A 116 -11.03 19.24 3.81
N SER A 117 -11.97 18.92 2.91
CA SER A 117 -13.33 19.48 3.00
C SER A 117 -14.14 18.79 4.10
N LYS A 118 -14.98 19.56 4.79
CA LYS A 118 -15.96 19.03 5.76
C LYS A 118 -17.03 18.14 5.09
N GLU A 119 -17.08 18.15 3.77
CA GLU A 119 -17.98 17.34 2.92
C GLU A 119 -17.29 16.06 2.40
N SER A 120 -16.07 15.77 2.89
CA SER A 120 -15.33 14.58 2.47
C SER A 120 -16.08 13.29 2.80
N SER A 121 -15.81 12.24 2.03
CA SER A 121 -16.37 10.90 2.26
C SER A 121 -16.08 10.32 3.65
N GLY A 122 -15.17 10.92 4.41
CA GLY A 122 -14.68 10.40 5.67
C GLY A 122 -13.73 9.22 5.51
N LEU A 123 -13.22 9.00 4.30
CA LEU A 123 -12.32 7.90 3.97
C LEU A 123 -10.88 8.38 3.83
N ALA A 124 -9.95 7.55 4.22
CA ALA A 124 -8.51 7.80 4.10
C ALA A 124 -7.76 6.57 3.61
N ASN A 125 -6.54 6.79 3.11
CA ASN A 125 -5.64 5.75 2.64
C ASN A 125 -5.25 4.78 3.77
N GLY A 126 -5.50 3.50 3.57
CA GLY A 126 -5.19 2.43 4.54
C GLY A 126 -3.80 1.82 4.38
N GLY A 127 -3.02 2.25 3.38
CA GLY A 127 -1.65 1.76 3.17
C GLY A 127 -1.56 0.35 2.58
N VAL A 128 -2.64 -0.16 2.00
CA VAL A 128 -2.69 -1.43 1.26
C VAL A 128 -3.27 -1.17 -0.12
N TYR A 129 -2.56 -1.65 -1.15
CA TYR A 129 -2.92 -1.41 -2.53
C TYR A 129 -2.88 -2.69 -3.34
N LEU A 130 -3.82 -2.85 -4.28
CA LEU A 130 -3.71 -3.77 -5.41
C LEU A 130 -3.29 -2.97 -6.65
N ILE A 131 -2.24 -3.42 -7.32
CA ILE A 131 -1.66 -2.72 -8.47
C ILE A 131 -1.41 -3.72 -9.60
N GLU A 132 -1.76 -3.32 -10.84
CA GLU A 132 -1.40 -4.04 -12.04
C GLU A 132 0.05 -3.73 -12.45
N PRO A 133 0.83 -4.72 -12.91
CA PRO A 133 2.22 -4.51 -13.36
C PRO A 133 2.37 -3.43 -14.43
N SER A 134 1.35 -3.26 -15.29
CA SER A 134 1.29 -2.22 -16.33
C SER A 134 1.45 -0.81 -15.80
N VAL A 135 1.02 -0.57 -14.56
CA VAL A 135 1.17 0.74 -13.88
C VAL A 135 2.64 1.13 -13.81
N LEU A 136 3.50 0.25 -13.29
CA LEU A 136 4.92 0.55 -13.12
C LEU A 136 5.60 0.86 -14.46
N GLY A 137 5.27 0.10 -15.51
CA GLY A 137 5.78 0.32 -16.86
C GLY A 137 5.28 1.61 -17.53
N SER A 138 4.18 2.21 -17.03
CA SER A 138 3.61 3.47 -17.53
C SER A 138 4.19 4.73 -16.88
N LEU A 139 4.92 4.55 -15.75
CA LEU A 139 5.49 5.66 -15.00
C LEU A 139 6.74 6.24 -15.69
N ALA A 140 7.00 7.52 -15.46
CA ALA A 140 8.23 8.18 -15.88
C ALA A 140 9.47 7.78 -15.04
N PHE A 141 9.27 6.95 -14.03
CA PHE A 141 10.29 6.49 -13.08
C PHE A 141 10.76 5.07 -13.40
N LYS A 142 11.95 4.72 -12.92
CA LYS A 142 12.54 3.39 -13.13
C LYS A 142 13.35 2.94 -11.91
N ALA A 143 13.71 1.69 -11.88
CA ALA A 143 14.53 1.10 -10.81
C ALA A 143 15.81 1.91 -10.57
N GLY A 144 16.01 2.33 -9.33
CA GLY A 144 17.11 3.18 -8.87
C GLY A 144 16.75 4.66 -8.72
N ASP A 145 15.61 5.11 -9.23
CA ASP A 145 15.13 6.46 -8.99
C ASP A 145 14.63 6.60 -7.54
N LYS A 146 14.87 7.76 -6.95
CA LYS A 146 14.32 8.11 -5.65
C LYS A 146 12.94 8.70 -5.84
N ALA A 147 11.93 8.09 -5.21
CA ALA A 147 10.54 8.54 -5.33
C ALA A 147 9.69 8.14 -4.11
N SER A 148 8.72 8.98 -3.77
CA SER A 148 7.59 8.63 -2.89
C SER A 148 6.52 7.90 -3.70
N LEU A 149 5.90 6.88 -3.12
CA LEU A 149 4.78 6.18 -3.73
C LEU A 149 3.59 7.12 -3.90
N GLU A 150 3.22 7.83 -2.84
CA GLU A 150 2.02 8.66 -2.78
C GLU A 150 2.20 10.03 -3.43
N ASP A 151 3.36 10.67 -3.22
CA ASP A 151 3.57 12.06 -3.66
C ASP A 151 4.11 12.15 -5.10
N GLU A 152 4.74 11.09 -5.61
CA GLU A 152 5.38 11.13 -6.93
C GLU A 152 4.85 10.06 -7.89
N LEU A 153 4.91 8.77 -7.55
CA LEU A 153 4.46 7.71 -8.47
C LEU A 153 2.96 7.81 -8.74
N LEU A 154 2.17 7.96 -7.67
CA LEU A 154 0.72 8.09 -7.75
C LEU A 154 0.29 9.30 -8.58
N LEU A 155 0.89 10.48 -8.32
CA LEU A 155 0.59 11.69 -9.07
C LEU A 155 1.03 11.59 -10.52
N ASN A 156 2.15 10.91 -10.82
CA ASN A 156 2.58 10.64 -12.18
C ASN A 156 1.58 9.73 -12.91
N PHE A 157 1.10 8.66 -12.26
CA PHE A 157 0.09 7.78 -12.83
C PHE A 157 -1.20 8.54 -13.18
N ILE A 158 -1.72 9.37 -12.26
CA ILE A 158 -2.92 10.19 -12.50
C ILE A 158 -2.68 11.18 -13.64
N SER A 159 -1.52 11.85 -13.69
CA SER A 159 -1.21 12.83 -14.74
C SER A 159 -1.14 12.21 -16.13
N ASN A 160 -0.86 10.91 -16.21
CA ASN A 160 -0.87 10.12 -17.44
C ASN A 160 -2.27 9.56 -17.79
N GLY A 161 -3.31 10.00 -17.09
CA GLY A 161 -4.70 9.59 -17.33
C GLY A 161 -5.12 8.32 -16.58
N GLY A 162 -4.32 7.86 -15.64
CA GLY A 162 -4.67 6.72 -14.80
C GLY A 162 -5.85 7.02 -13.87
N VAL A 163 -6.73 6.05 -13.70
CA VAL A 163 -7.92 6.14 -12.84
C VAL A 163 -7.70 5.26 -11.61
N LEU A 164 -8.01 5.80 -10.44
CA LEU A 164 -7.84 5.15 -9.16
C LEU A 164 -9.19 4.71 -8.61
N TYR A 165 -9.20 3.57 -7.95
CA TYR A 165 -10.36 3.09 -7.21
C TYR A 165 -10.00 2.83 -5.76
N GLY A 166 -11.00 2.86 -4.88
CA GLY A 166 -10.82 2.59 -3.46
C GLY A 166 -12.02 1.89 -2.87
N GLN A 167 -11.75 0.89 -2.05
CA GLN A 167 -12.76 0.12 -1.32
C GLN A 167 -12.65 0.40 0.17
N GLU A 168 -13.78 0.77 0.81
CA GLU A 168 -13.85 0.91 2.28
C GLU A 168 -13.70 -0.47 2.95
N CYS A 169 -12.68 -0.60 3.79
CA CYS A 169 -12.43 -1.74 4.65
C CYS A 169 -12.92 -1.39 6.07
N LYS A 170 -13.86 -2.17 6.59
CA LYS A 170 -14.51 -1.89 7.89
C LYS A 170 -13.80 -2.51 9.09
N GLY A 171 -12.61 -3.03 8.88
CA GLY A 171 -11.79 -3.66 9.90
C GLY A 171 -11.00 -2.66 10.75
N LYS A 172 -10.15 -3.22 11.61
CA LYS A 172 -9.23 -2.43 12.44
C LYS A 172 -8.19 -1.73 11.57
N PHE A 173 -7.82 -0.53 11.98
CA PHE A 173 -6.71 0.22 11.40
C PHE A 173 -5.81 0.75 12.51
N ILE A 174 -4.51 0.66 12.34
CA ILE A 174 -3.52 1.32 13.17
C ILE A 174 -2.26 1.66 12.36
N ASP A 175 -1.74 2.84 12.61
CA ASP A 175 -0.49 3.36 12.08
C ASP A 175 0.52 3.44 13.22
N ILE A 176 1.53 2.57 13.19
CA ILE A 176 2.57 2.47 14.22
C ILE A 176 3.76 3.41 13.98
N GLY A 177 3.69 4.25 12.96
CA GLY A 177 4.71 5.29 12.66
C GLY A 177 4.81 6.38 13.73
N VAL A 178 3.85 6.43 14.68
CA VAL A 178 3.91 7.33 15.84
C VAL A 178 4.00 6.54 17.16
N PRO A 179 4.79 7.03 18.16
CA PRO A 179 5.04 6.28 19.39
C PRO A 179 3.79 5.91 20.17
N GLU A 180 2.79 6.80 20.21
CA GLU A 180 1.54 6.58 20.96
C GLU A 180 0.77 5.38 20.42
N ASP A 181 0.67 5.24 19.10
CA ASP A 181 -0.04 4.13 18.46
C ASP A 181 0.78 2.85 18.49
N TYR A 182 2.11 2.96 18.45
CA TYR A 182 2.98 1.79 18.60
C TYR A 182 2.70 1.02 19.91
N TYR A 183 2.51 1.72 21.03
CA TYR A 183 2.17 1.08 22.31
C TYR A 183 0.74 0.52 22.33
N GLN A 184 -0.20 1.13 21.60
CA GLN A 184 -1.58 0.63 21.51
C GLN A 184 -1.72 -0.55 20.54
N ALA A 185 -0.77 -0.73 19.63
CA ALA A 185 -0.81 -1.78 18.61
C ALA A 185 -0.95 -3.17 19.22
N ILE A 186 -0.26 -3.44 20.34
CA ILE A 186 -0.32 -4.74 21.02
C ILE A 186 -1.76 -5.05 21.44
N ASP A 187 -2.47 -4.11 22.04
CA ASP A 187 -3.85 -4.30 22.51
C ASP A 187 -4.83 -4.43 21.35
N ILE A 188 -4.62 -3.67 20.26
CA ILE A 188 -5.48 -3.68 19.09
C ILE A 188 -5.32 -4.97 18.28
N LEU A 189 -4.07 -5.45 18.12
CA LEU A 189 -3.76 -6.60 17.29
C LEU A 189 -3.91 -7.94 18.02
N SER A 190 -3.93 -7.94 19.36
CA SER A 190 -4.05 -9.18 20.18
C SER A 190 -5.51 -9.62 20.40
N ASN A 191 -6.50 -8.79 20.05
CA ASN A 191 -7.93 -9.05 20.15
C ASN A 191 -8.55 -9.27 18.77
#